data_21dec1b5cf10caf2358a621549ddf811
#
_entry.id   21dec1b5cf10caf2358a621549ddf811
#
_cell.length_a   1.000
_cell.length_b   1.000
_cell.length_c   1.000
_cell.angle_alpha   90.00
_cell.angle_beta   90.00
_cell.angle_gamma   90.00
#
_symmetry.space_group_name_H-M   'P 1'
#
loop_
_entity.id
_entity.type
_entity.pdbx_description
1 polymer ?
#
loop_
_entity_poly.entity_id
_entity_poly.type
_entity_poly.pdbx_seq_one_letter_code
_entity_poly.pdbx_strand_id
1 'polypeptide(L)'
;MKIQSILFAVLFGLPAFSQTFTSTQLPNPSGAGSLQPNWSVAPDGAAVFSWIEPSQGDSFALRYAVRHGATWSPAMTIAANRHFFHHPAEMPEVLALPGGHWFAHWVESPGGDSDAEYVYVSSSTDGSHWTMLLQAHHDHIAVQHGLASMIANPDGGGSIFWLEALKGEDNPVSLKRTIVDPSGKEVREEVIQGDVCGCCPTAVAKTSKGLLLAFRAHTKEDIRDIAVTRLENGKWSTPKIVNADNWEINACPTNAAAVRAKDDHVAVAWFTGAQDKPREQMAFSNDAGSSFTKPVMLSTGHAFGYTAMALDEDGGAIVSWLEQSPEGAKVLVRRVTPAGVAGPVVEVGKGGKMALGYPKLFHNGSDTFIAWGSTKQVQTASLTKKD
;
A
#
# COMPACT_ATOMS: atom_id res chain seq x y z
N MET A 1 12.95 60.27 33.98
CA MET A 1 12.08 59.09 33.88
C MET A 1 11.86 58.84 32.37
N LYS A 2 12.57 57.86 31.78
CA LYS A 2 12.41 57.51 30.38
C LYS A 2 11.44 56.32 30.30
N ILE A 3 10.30 56.52 29.65
CA ILE A 3 9.29 55.47 29.39
C ILE A 3 9.76 54.73 28.14
N GLN A 4 10.16 53.48 28.27
CA GLN A 4 10.39 52.57 27.15
C GLN A 4 9.07 51.95 26.72
N SER A 5 8.62 52.28 25.52
CA SER A 5 7.46 51.63 24.87
C SER A 5 7.91 50.30 24.30
N ILE A 6 7.35 49.21 24.83
CA ILE A 6 7.50 47.86 24.29
C ILE A 6 6.48 47.68 23.20
N LEU A 7 6.93 47.57 21.95
CA LEU A 7 6.09 47.21 20.80
C LEU A 7 5.90 45.69 20.80
N PHE A 8 4.69 45.25 21.10
CA PHE A 8 4.29 43.83 20.86
C PHE A 8 3.99 43.67 19.37
N ALA A 9 4.85 42.94 18.66
CA ALA A 9 4.57 42.49 17.32
C ALA A 9 3.60 41.29 17.39
N VAL A 10 2.32 41.54 17.08
CA VAL A 10 1.35 40.48 16.87
C VAL A 10 1.62 39.88 15.49
N LEU A 11 2.29 38.73 15.47
CA LEU A 11 2.39 37.89 14.27
C LEU A 11 1.00 37.31 13.96
N PHE A 12 0.27 37.94 13.06
CA PHE A 12 -0.87 37.31 12.41
C PHE A 12 -0.35 36.15 11.57
N GLY A 13 -0.45 34.93 12.08
CA GLY A 13 -0.29 33.73 11.28
C GLY A 13 -1.32 33.76 10.16
N LEU A 14 -0.88 33.86 8.91
CA LEU A 14 -1.74 33.63 7.75
C LEU A 14 -2.39 32.27 7.92
N PRO A 15 -3.71 32.13 7.69
CA PRO A 15 -4.36 30.83 7.70
C PRO A 15 -3.63 29.98 6.64
N ALA A 16 -3.07 28.85 7.07
CA ALA A 16 -2.53 27.87 6.15
C ALA A 16 -3.72 27.37 5.31
N PHE A 17 -3.85 27.88 4.09
CA PHE A 17 -4.84 27.37 3.14
C PHE A 17 -4.53 25.91 2.92
N SER A 18 -5.38 25.06 3.41
CA SER A 18 -5.27 23.63 3.27
C SER A 18 -5.62 23.30 1.82
N GLN A 19 -4.59 22.90 1.05
CA GLN A 19 -4.73 22.53 -0.35
C GLN A 19 -5.77 21.43 -0.53
N THR A 20 -6.62 21.56 -1.52
CA THR A 20 -7.59 20.56 -1.95
C THR A 20 -7.24 20.01 -3.34
N PHE A 21 -7.98 19.03 -3.82
CA PHE A 21 -7.80 18.45 -5.15
C PHE A 21 -9.04 18.65 -6.02
N THR A 22 -8.79 18.79 -7.32
CA THR A 22 -9.78 18.50 -8.36
C THR A 22 -9.46 17.12 -8.93
N SER A 23 -10.47 16.26 -9.02
CA SER A 23 -10.37 14.95 -9.65
C SER A 23 -10.87 15.03 -11.08
N THR A 24 -10.08 14.50 -12.02
CA THR A 24 -10.44 14.37 -13.42
C THR A 24 -10.23 12.94 -13.88
N GLN A 25 -11.24 12.35 -14.53
CA GLN A 25 -11.13 10.98 -15.09
C GLN A 25 -9.88 10.86 -15.95
N LEU A 26 -9.08 9.84 -15.70
CA LEU A 26 -7.89 9.51 -16.47
C LEU A 26 -8.18 8.23 -17.26
N PRO A 27 -8.17 8.27 -18.61
CA PRO A 27 -8.24 7.03 -19.41
C PRO A 27 -7.03 6.13 -19.10
N ASN A 28 -7.27 4.84 -18.97
CA ASN A 28 -6.23 3.85 -18.69
C ASN A 28 -6.32 2.68 -19.68
N PRO A 29 -5.24 1.90 -19.85
CA PRO A 29 -5.15 0.83 -20.85
C PRO A 29 -5.78 -0.50 -20.43
N SER A 30 -6.38 -0.59 -19.23
CA SER A 30 -6.99 -1.85 -18.77
C SER A 30 -8.27 -2.20 -19.52
N GLY A 31 -8.50 -3.49 -19.74
CA GLY A 31 -9.70 -4.01 -20.37
C GLY A 31 -10.89 -4.19 -19.44
N ALA A 32 -12.02 -4.61 -20.01
CA ALA A 32 -13.21 -4.97 -19.25
C ALA A 32 -12.92 -6.16 -18.30
N GLY A 33 -13.48 -6.12 -17.10
CA GLY A 33 -13.25 -7.14 -16.07
C GLY A 33 -11.91 -7.02 -15.35
N SER A 34 -11.12 -5.95 -15.60
CA SER A 34 -9.86 -5.71 -14.90
C SER A 34 -10.06 -5.41 -13.41
N LEU A 35 -9.11 -5.88 -12.59
CA LEU A 35 -9.15 -5.87 -11.12
C LEU A 35 -7.78 -5.49 -10.56
N GLN A 36 -7.70 -5.30 -9.26
CA GLN A 36 -6.47 -5.18 -8.45
C GLN A 36 -5.43 -4.20 -9.06
N PRO A 37 -5.82 -2.93 -9.29
CA PRO A 37 -4.88 -1.96 -9.84
C PRO A 37 -3.74 -1.67 -8.85
N ASN A 38 -2.56 -1.37 -9.37
CA ASN A 38 -1.46 -0.86 -8.57
C ASN A 38 -0.62 0.17 -9.34
N TRP A 39 0.15 0.95 -8.59
CA TRP A 39 1.08 1.93 -9.12
C TRP A 39 2.47 1.75 -8.54
N SER A 40 3.47 1.92 -9.39
CA SER A 40 4.85 2.11 -8.95
C SER A 40 5.52 3.22 -9.77
N VAL A 41 6.71 3.62 -9.35
CA VAL A 41 7.51 4.67 -9.99
C VAL A 41 8.67 4.01 -10.71
N ALA A 42 8.81 4.26 -12.01
CA ALA A 42 10.00 3.85 -12.76
C ALA A 42 11.22 4.75 -12.40
N PRO A 43 12.46 4.29 -12.65
CA PRO A 43 13.66 5.07 -12.33
C PRO A 43 13.74 6.45 -13.00
N ASP A 44 13.09 6.63 -14.14
CA ASP A 44 12.97 7.91 -14.85
C ASP A 44 11.82 8.79 -14.34
N GLY A 45 11.11 8.31 -13.33
CA GLY A 45 9.95 8.99 -12.73
C GLY A 45 8.61 8.69 -13.41
N ALA A 46 8.58 7.91 -14.48
CA ALA A 46 7.33 7.54 -15.14
C ALA A 46 6.43 6.70 -14.23
N ALA A 47 5.11 6.83 -14.43
CA ALA A 47 4.14 6.05 -13.69
C ALA A 47 4.00 4.65 -14.33
N VAL A 48 4.27 3.61 -13.57
CA VAL A 48 3.98 2.22 -13.93
C VAL A 48 2.63 1.84 -13.34
N PHE A 49 1.70 1.49 -14.20
CA PHE A 49 0.35 1.06 -13.83
C PHE A 49 0.20 -0.43 -14.12
N SER A 50 -0.20 -1.21 -13.14
CA SER A 50 -0.43 -2.65 -13.27
C SER A 50 -1.86 -3.03 -12.87
N TRP A 51 -2.35 -4.13 -13.44
CA TRP A 51 -3.69 -4.68 -13.18
C TRP A 51 -3.73 -6.15 -13.55
N ILE A 52 -4.72 -6.87 -13.04
CA ILE A 52 -5.10 -8.17 -13.60
C ILE A 52 -6.34 -8.01 -14.47
N GLU A 53 -6.46 -8.81 -15.52
CA GLU A 53 -7.65 -8.86 -16.37
C GLU A 53 -7.93 -10.28 -16.86
N PRO A 54 -9.19 -10.57 -17.22
CA PRO A 54 -9.56 -11.88 -17.78
C PRO A 54 -8.66 -12.27 -18.96
N SER A 55 -8.28 -13.53 -19.00
CA SER A 55 -7.48 -14.15 -20.04
C SER A 55 -8.27 -15.27 -20.70
N GLN A 56 -7.75 -16.49 -20.77
CA GLN A 56 -8.40 -17.61 -21.41
C GLN A 56 -9.20 -18.46 -20.41
N GLY A 57 -10.46 -18.75 -20.68
CA GLY A 57 -11.34 -19.45 -19.76
C GLY A 57 -11.56 -18.67 -18.47
N ASP A 58 -11.44 -19.32 -17.33
CA ASP A 58 -11.56 -18.72 -15.99
C ASP A 58 -10.23 -18.18 -15.43
N SER A 59 -9.23 -18.06 -16.30
CA SER A 59 -7.91 -17.57 -15.90
C SER A 59 -7.75 -16.07 -16.14
N PHE A 60 -6.68 -15.51 -15.56
CA PHE A 60 -6.36 -14.09 -15.67
C PHE A 60 -4.93 -13.87 -16.17
N ALA A 61 -4.64 -12.63 -16.50
CA ALA A 61 -3.30 -12.15 -16.84
C ALA A 61 -2.94 -10.95 -15.98
N LEU A 62 -1.72 -10.92 -15.46
CA LEU A 62 -1.11 -9.73 -14.87
C LEU A 62 -0.48 -8.91 -15.97
N ARG A 63 -0.91 -7.65 -16.09
CA ARG A 63 -0.44 -6.69 -17.09
C ARG A 63 0.07 -5.41 -16.48
N TYR A 64 0.86 -4.69 -17.26
CA TYR A 64 1.25 -3.34 -16.90
C TYR A 64 1.42 -2.46 -18.14
N ALA A 65 1.40 -1.15 -17.95
CA ALA A 65 1.77 -0.13 -18.93
C ALA A 65 2.50 1.01 -18.22
N VAL A 66 3.34 1.72 -18.97
CA VAL A 66 4.10 2.88 -18.48
C VAL A 66 3.51 4.15 -19.07
N ARG A 67 3.33 5.17 -18.24
CA ARG A 67 2.80 6.46 -18.66
C ARG A 67 3.93 7.48 -18.72
N HIS A 68 4.17 8.00 -19.93
CA HIS A 68 5.08 9.10 -20.18
C HIS A 68 4.28 10.34 -20.59
N GLY A 69 4.25 11.35 -19.74
CA GLY A 69 3.41 12.54 -19.96
C GLY A 69 1.93 12.17 -20.10
N ALA A 70 1.31 12.44 -21.26
CA ALA A 70 -0.10 12.13 -21.51
C ALA A 70 -0.34 10.77 -22.19
N THR A 71 0.71 10.04 -22.56
CA THR A 71 0.61 8.82 -23.37
C THR A 71 0.95 7.56 -22.57
N TRP A 72 0.28 6.47 -22.94
CA TRP A 72 0.56 5.14 -22.40
C TRP A 72 1.41 4.33 -23.38
N SER A 73 2.35 3.54 -22.85
CA SER A 73 2.95 2.44 -23.62
C SER A 73 1.88 1.41 -23.99
N PRO A 74 2.15 0.52 -24.96
CA PRO A 74 1.36 -0.69 -25.11
C PRO A 74 1.31 -1.47 -23.79
N ALA A 75 0.18 -2.14 -23.53
CA ALA A 75 0.05 -3.01 -22.37
C ALA A 75 0.91 -4.26 -22.54
N MET A 76 1.80 -4.51 -21.58
CA MET A 76 2.71 -5.65 -21.52
C MET A 76 2.13 -6.72 -20.61
N THR A 77 2.32 -8.00 -20.95
CA THR A 77 1.88 -9.13 -20.16
C THR A 77 3.06 -9.72 -19.38
N ILE A 78 2.90 -9.87 -18.07
CA ILE A 78 3.89 -10.48 -17.17
C ILE A 78 3.63 -11.97 -17.04
N ALA A 79 2.40 -12.33 -16.72
CA ALA A 79 1.95 -13.72 -16.59
C ALA A 79 0.52 -13.81 -17.14
N ALA A 80 0.21 -14.91 -17.81
CA ALA A 80 -1.12 -15.13 -18.39
C ALA A 80 -1.57 -16.59 -18.14
N ASN A 81 -2.88 -16.80 -18.23
CA ASN A 81 -3.51 -18.11 -18.02
C ASN A 81 -3.21 -18.67 -16.62
N ARG A 82 -3.29 -17.80 -15.61
CA ARG A 82 -3.01 -18.13 -14.21
C ARG A 82 -4.26 -17.98 -13.35
N HIS A 83 -4.28 -18.67 -12.23
CA HIS A 83 -5.37 -18.62 -11.23
C HIS A 83 -5.00 -17.63 -10.12
N PHE A 84 -4.98 -16.34 -10.45
CA PHE A 84 -4.75 -15.29 -9.47
C PHE A 84 -5.79 -15.34 -8.35
N PHE A 85 -5.34 -15.11 -7.12
CA PHE A 85 -6.23 -15.01 -5.99
C PHE A 85 -6.94 -13.65 -5.97
N HIS A 86 -8.25 -13.66 -6.17
CA HIS A 86 -9.06 -12.45 -6.31
C HIS A 86 -9.61 -11.98 -4.96
N HIS A 87 -8.73 -11.70 -4.03
CA HIS A 87 -9.13 -11.12 -2.75
C HIS A 87 -8.89 -9.61 -2.75
N PRO A 88 -9.80 -8.77 -2.17
CA PRO A 88 -9.62 -7.33 -2.16
C PRO A 88 -8.32 -6.84 -1.52
N ALA A 89 -7.74 -7.62 -0.62
CA ALA A 89 -6.49 -7.30 0.06
C ALA A 89 -5.24 -7.85 -0.63
N GLU A 90 -5.38 -8.74 -1.62
CA GLU A 90 -4.26 -9.20 -2.43
C GLU A 90 -4.03 -8.22 -3.58
N MET A 91 -2.80 -7.75 -3.70
CA MET A 91 -2.46 -6.67 -4.63
C MET A 91 -1.15 -6.97 -5.32
N PRO A 92 -1.20 -7.54 -6.54
CA PRO A 92 0.00 -7.70 -7.35
C PRO A 92 0.79 -6.39 -7.47
N GLU A 93 2.10 -6.46 -7.35
CA GLU A 93 2.98 -5.31 -7.53
C GLU A 93 3.95 -5.54 -8.69
N VAL A 94 4.24 -4.46 -9.41
CA VAL A 94 5.21 -4.44 -10.51
C VAL A 94 6.17 -3.29 -10.25
N LEU A 95 7.45 -3.59 -10.16
CA LEU A 95 8.51 -2.61 -9.92
C LEU A 95 9.44 -2.54 -11.13
N ALA A 96 9.67 -1.34 -11.65
CA ALA A 96 10.75 -1.04 -12.57
C ALA A 96 11.97 -0.60 -11.78
N LEU A 97 13.14 -1.18 -12.04
CA LEU A 97 14.37 -0.95 -11.32
C LEU A 97 15.42 -0.29 -12.22
N PRO A 98 16.46 0.35 -11.63
CA PRO A 98 17.58 0.84 -12.40
C PRO A 98 18.25 -0.27 -13.24
N GLY A 99 18.77 0.10 -14.41
CA GLY A 99 19.42 -0.85 -15.31
C GLY A 99 18.46 -1.67 -16.19
N GLY A 100 17.16 -1.33 -16.20
CA GLY A 100 16.15 -2.01 -17.00
C GLY A 100 15.60 -3.28 -16.38
N HIS A 101 15.96 -3.58 -15.16
CA HIS A 101 15.43 -4.74 -14.42
C HIS A 101 14.01 -4.47 -13.93
N TRP A 102 13.22 -5.54 -13.86
CA TRP A 102 11.83 -5.51 -13.40
C TRP A 102 11.55 -6.68 -12.48
N PHE A 103 10.72 -6.45 -11.48
CA PHE A 103 10.14 -7.49 -10.63
C PHE A 103 8.63 -7.36 -10.60
N ALA A 104 7.96 -8.50 -10.48
CA ALA A 104 6.55 -8.57 -10.19
C ALA A 104 6.29 -9.68 -9.17
N HIS A 105 5.33 -9.44 -8.25
CA HIS A 105 4.78 -10.51 -7.43
C HIS A 105 3.27 -10.54 -7.53
N TRP A 106 2.70 -11.71 -7.25
CA TRP A 106 1.27 -11.93 -7.14
C TRP A 106 0.99 -13.19 -6.32
N VAL A 107 -0.26 -13.39 -5.97
CA VAL A 107 -0.73 -14.58 -5.26
C VAL A 107 -1.63 -15.38 -6.17
N GLU A 108 -1.48 -16.72 -6.14
CA GLU A 108 -2.36 -17.66 -6.82
C GLU A 108 -3.01 -18.59 -5.82
N SER A 109 -4.24 -18.97 -6.12
CA SER A 109 -4.94 -20.05 -5.41
C SER A 109 -5.09 -21.23 -6.37
N PRO A 110 -4.80 -22.48 -5.93
CA PRO A 110 -5.03 -23.66 -6.76
C PRO A 110 -6.52 -23.89 -7.06
N GLY A 111 -7.42 -23.16 -6.37
CA GLY A 111 -8.86 -23.29 -6.54
C GLY A 111 -9.44 -24.54 -5.87
N GLY A 112 -10.73 -24.80 -6.08
CA GLY A 112 -11.48 -25.86 -5.42
C GLY A 112 -11.74 -25.52 -3.95
N ASP A 113 -11.78 -26.55 -3.09
CA ASP A 113 -11.99 -26.42 -1.64
C ASP A 113 -10.69 -26.15 -0.86
N SER A 114 -9.65 -25.67 -1.54
CA SER A 114 -8.34 -25.40 -0.93
C SER A 114 -8.24 -23.94 -0.50
N ASP A 115 -7.91 -23.71 0.77
CA ASP A 115 -7.54 -22.40 1.31
C ASP A 115 -6.07 -22.05 1.03
N ALA A 116 -5.39 -22.85 0.20
CA ALA A 116 -3.99 -22.63 -0.13
C ALA A 116 -3.84 -21.42 -1.04
N GLU A 117 -2.87 -20.59 -0.68
CA GLU A 117 -2.42 -19.43 -1.45
C GLU A 117 -0.91 -19.51 -1.58
N TYR A 118 -0.38 -19.08 -2.72
CA TYR A 118 1.05 -19.13 -3.00
C TYR A 118 1.54 -17.82 -3.59
N VAL A 119 2.56 -17.24 -2.99
CA VAL A 119 3.21 -16.03 -3.50
C VAL A 119 4.19 -16.39 -4.60
N TYR A 120 4.01 -15.81 -5.76
CA TYR A 120 4.93 -15.95 -6.90
C TYR A 120 5.69 -14.67 -7.19
N VAL A 121 6.92 -14.82 -7.64
CA VAL A 121 7.80 -13.72 -8.07
C VAL A 121 8.30 -14.01 -9.47
N SER A 122 8.33 -13.01 -10.32
CA SER A 122 8.92 -13.05 -11.64
C SER A 122 9.82 -11.85 -11.86
N SER A 123 10.87 -12.00 -12.64
CA SER A 123 11.79 -10.93 -13.00
C SER A 123 11.96 -10.82 -14.50
N SER A 124 12.37 -9.63 -14.95
CA SER A 124 12.71 -9.35 -16.34
C SER A 124 13.90 -8.40 -16.40
N THR A 125 14.70 -8.50 -17.45
CA THR A 125 15.83 -7.58 -17.73
C THR A 125 15.46 -6.50 -18.75
N ASP A 126 14.26 -6.55 -19.33
CA ASP A 126 13.84 -5.64 -20.40
C ASP A 126 12.36 -5.22 -20.30
N GLY A 127 11.63 -5.76 -19.30
CA GLY A 127 10.20 -5.52 -19.10
C GLY A 127 9.29 -6.28 -20.09
N SER A 128 9.82 -6.95 -21.10
CA SER A 128 9.05 -7.67 -22.13
C SER A 128 9.15 -9.18 -22.02
N HIS A 129 10.30 -9.69 -21.61
CA HIS A 129 10.56 -11.11 -21.43
C HIS A 129 10.70 -11.41 -19.94
N TRP A 130 9.74 -12.13 -19.39
CA TRP A 130 9.68 -12.45 -17.97
C TRP A 130 10.19 -13.87 -17.71
N THR A 131 10.97 -14.01 -16.65
CA THR A 131 11.56 -15.30 -16.25
C THR A 131 10.50 -16.22 -15.68
N MET A 132 10.88 -17.49 -15.57
CA MET A 132 10.06 -18.48 -14.90
C MET A 132 9.84 -18.12 -13.42
N LEU A 133 8.66 -18.44 -12.92
CA LEU A 133 8.20 -18.12 -11.58
C LEU A 133 9.05 -18.73 -10.49
N LEU A 134 9.45 -17.92 -9.53
CA LEU A 134 9.91 -18.35 -8.23
C LEU A 134 8.73 -18.30 -7.25
N GLN A 135 8.46 -19.40 -6.56
CA GLN A 135 7.60 -19.39 -5.39
C GLN A 135 8.37 -18.75 -4.22
N ALA A 136 7.82 -17.73 -3.59
CA ALA A 136 8.55 -16.96 -2.58
C ALA A 136 8.75 -17.69 -1.23
N HIS A 137 8.19 -18.88 -1.08
CA HIS A 137 8.28 -19.71 0.12
C HIS A 137 8.76 -21.13 -0.22
N HIS A 138 9.45 -21.75 0.72
CA HIS A 138 10.08 -23.07 0.52
C HIS A 138 9.16 -24.24 0.86
N ASP A 139 8.20 -24.05 1.72
CA ASP A 139 7.28 -25.10 2.05
C ASP A 139 6.24 -25.28 0.93
N HIS A 140 5.66 -26.48 0.88
CA HIS A 140 4.60 -26.84 -0.06
C HIS A 140 3.31 -27.20 0.70
N ILE A 141 3.16 -26.64 1.90
CA ILE A 141 1.99 -26.86 2.74
C ILE A 141 0.81 -26.11 2.12
N ALA A 142 -0.35 -26.76 2.05
CA ALA A 142 -1.57 -26.13 1.57
C ALA A 142 -2.18 -25.24 2.66
N VAL A 143 -1.61 -24.04 2.83
CA VAL A 143 -2.05 -22.98 3.74
C VAL A 143 -1.98 -21.65 3.02
N GLN A 144 -2.44 -20.58 3.67
CA GLN A 144 -2.32 -19.23 3.16
C GLN A 144 -0.86 -18.78 3.17
N HIS A 145 -0.37 -18.36 2.00
CA HIS A 145 0.86 -17.61 1.80
C HIS A 145 0.52 -16.40 0.95
N GLY A 146 0.38 -15.24 1.55
CA GLY A 146 -0.14 -14.08 0.80
C GLY A 146 -0.03 -12.77 1.55
N LEU A 147 -0.89 -11.82 1.19
CA LEU A 147 -0.98 -10.48 1.75
C LEU A 147 0.36 -9.74 1.63
N ALA A 148 0.99 -9.90 0.48
CA ALA A 148 2.37 -9.55 0.25
C ALA A 148 2.56 -8.06 -0.10
N SER A 149 3.77 -7.57 0.16
CA SER A 149 4.29 -6.31 -0.35
C SER A 149 5.74 -6.48 -0.81
N MET A 150 6.20 -5.62 -1.71
CA MET A 150 7.53 -5.75 -2.30
C MET A 150 8.27 -4.40 -2.33
N ILE A 151 9.59 -4.46 -2.22
CA ILE A 151 10.45 -3.30 -2.37
C ILE A 151 11.75 -3.68 -3.07
N ALA A 152 12.29 -2.74 -3.84
CA ALA A 152 13.61 -2.87 -4.44
C ALA A 152 14.72 -2.80 -3.39
N ASN A 153 15.70 -3.69 -3.49
CA ASN A 153 16.91 -3.66 -2.71
C ASN A 153 17.96 -2.73 -3.36
N PRO A 154 18.93 -2.20 -2.59
CA PRO A 154 19.99 -1.35 -3.14
C PRO A 154 20.91 -2.04 -4.16
N ASP A 155 21.00 -3.35 -4.11
CA ASP A 155 21.80 -4.19 -5.03
C ASP A 155 21.10 -4.47 -6.38
N GLY A 156 19.88 -3.97 -6.56
CA GLY A 156 19.07 -4.20 -7.75
C GLY A 156 18.21 -5.45 -7.67
N GLY A 157 18.23 -6.17 -6.58
CA GLY A 157 17.32 -7.26 -6.28
C GLY A 157 16.02 -6.77 -5.64
N GLY A 158 15.24 -7.68 -5.04
CA GLY A 158 13.96 -7.39 -4.39
C GLY A 158 13.83 -8.05 -3.03
N SER A 159 12.97 -7.49 -2.21
CA SER A 159 12.47 -8.09 -0.97
C SER A 159 10.96 -8.17 -1.02
N ILE A 160 10.44 -9.36 -0.81
CA ILE A 160 9.01 -9.67 -0.75
C ILE A 160 8.68 -10.00 0.70
N PHE A 161 7.69 -9.31 1.28
CA PHE A 161 7.18 -9.52 2.63
C PHE A 161 5.82 -10.16 2.52
N TRP A 162 5.58 -11.23 3.25
CA TRP A 162 4.38 -12.03 3.11
C TRP A 162 4.00 -12.70 4.44
N LEU A 163 2.75 -13.13 4.54
CA LEU A 163 2.21 -13.79 5.71
C LEU A 163 2.02 -15.28 5.43
N GLU A 164 2.36 -16.11 6.41
CA GLU A 164 2.15 -17.55 6.41
C GLU A 164 1.23 -17.95 7.55
N ALA A 165 0.05 -18.45 7.22
CA ALA A 165 -0.83 -19.08 8.18
C ALA A 165 -0.42 -20.54 8.36
N LEU A 166 -0.13 -20.97 9.58
CA LEU A 166 0.11 -22.38 9.88
C LEU A 166 -1.24 -23.13 9.98
N LYS A 167 -1.23 -24.43 9.73
CA LYS A 167 -2.44 -25.26 9.84
C LYS A 167 -2.96 -25.29 11.28
N GLY A 168 -4.26 -25.02 11.45
CA GLY A 168 -4.98 -25.04 12.71
C GLY A 168 -5.39 -23.65 13.19
N GLU A 169 -6.59 -23.54 13.75
CA GLU A 169 -7.18 -22.25 14.16
C GLU A 169 -6.37 -21.52 15.25
N ASP A 170 -5.61 -22.28 16.06
CA ASP A 170 -4.81 -21.75 17.18
C ASP A 170 -3.36 -21.45 16.81
N ASN A 171 -2.96 -21.64 15.55
CA ASN A 171 -1.58 -21.42 15.14
C ASN A 171 -1.33 -19.95 14.80
N PRO A 172 -0.23 -19.37 15.30
CA PRO A 172 0.13 -17.99 14.98
C PRO A 172 0.49 -17.85 13.50
N VAL A 173 0.18 -16.70 12.93
CA VAL A 173 0.59 -16.32 11.59
C VAL A 173 1.97 -15.69 11.63
N SER A 174 2.87 -16.15 10.78
CA SER A 174 4.23 -15.60 10.69
C SER A 174 4.32 -14.54 9.60
N LEU A 175 5.02 -13.45 9.91
CA LEU A 175 5.48 -12.46 8.96
C LEU A 175 6.88 -12.82 8.49
N LYS A 176 7.02 -13.05 7.20
CA LYS A 176 8.26 -13.50 6.57
C LYS A 176 8.76 -12.52 5.50
N ARG A 177 10.00 -12.70 5.12
CA ARG A 177 10.65 -12.01 4.00
C ARG A 177 11.42 -12.98 3.16
N THR A 178 11.25 -12.88 1.84
CA THR A 178 12.08 -13.53 0.84
C THR A 178 12.91 -12.48 0.11
N ILE A 179 14.20 -12.69 0.00
CA ILE A 179 15.14 -11.82 -0.70
C ILE A 179 15.51 -12.50 -2.01
N VAL A 180 15.38 -11.78 -3.11
CA VAL A 180 15.82 -12.20 -4.44
C VAL A 180 16.93 -11.29 -4.94
N ASP A 181 17.89 -11.88 -5.65
CA ASP A 181 18.96 -11.15 -6.33
C ASP A 181 18.45 -10.47 -7.63
N PRO A 182 19.28 -9.67 -8.32
CA PRO A 182 18.87 -9.01 -9.56
C PRO A 182 18.43 -9.97 -10.68
N SER A 183 18.81 -11.22 -10.64
CA SER A 183 18.37 -12.24 -11.61
C SER A 183 17.02 -12.87 -11.26
N GLY A 184 16.44 -12.52 -10.10
CA GLY A 184 15.23 -13.12 -9.58
C GLY A 184 15.42 -14.44 -8.84
N LYS A 185 16.69 -14.84 -8.60
CA LYS A 185 17.01 -16.04 -7.81
C LYS A 185 16.89 -15.70 -6.33
N GLU A 186 16.27 -16.60 -5.59
CA GLU A 186 16.20 -16.48 -4.13
C GLU A 186 17.61 -16.54 -3.50
N VAL A 187 17.85 -15.61 -2.58
CA VAL A 187 19.05 -15.53 -1.76
C VAL A 187 18.78 -16.06 -0.36
N ARG A 188 17.63 -15.70 0.23
CA ARG A 188 17.28 -16.04 1.61
C ARG A 188 15.81 -15.85 1.90
N GLU A 189 15.25 -16.75 2.69
CA GLU A 189 13.98 -16.56 3.42
C GLU A 189 14.29 -16.34 4.91
N GLU A 190 13.55 -15.46 5.57
CA GLU A 190 13.68 -15.19 7.01
C GLU A 190 12.33 -14.90 7.65
N VAL A 191 12.18 -15.32 8.91
CA VAL A 191 11.04 -14.93 9.76
C VAL A 191 11.37 -13.60 10.42
N ILE A 192 10.49 -12.61 10.27
CA ILE A 192 10.61 -11.29 10.87
C ILE A 192 9.88 -11.26 12.22
N GLN A 193 8.66 -11.75 12.24
CA GLN A 193 7.79 -11.77 13.41
C GLN A 193 6.90 -13.00 13.36
N GLY A 194 6.80 -13.73 14.46
CA GLY A 194 5.76 -14.73 14.69
C GLY A 194 4.55 -14.07 15.37
N ASP A 195 3.36 -14.58 15.14
CA ASP A 195 2.10 -14.09 15.71
C ASP A 195 1.77 -12.64 15.32
N VAL A 196 1.24 -12.50 14.11
CA VAL A 196 0.68 -11.26 13.57
C VAL A 196 -0.75 -11.48 13.08
N CYS A 197 -1.48 -10.42 12.79
CA CYS A 197 -2.81 -10.53 12.18
C CYS A 197 -2.70 -11.14 10.78
N GLY A 198 -3.28 -12.33 10.58
CA GLY A 198 -3.14 -13.14 9.35
C GLY A 198 -3.98 -12.70 8.16
N CYS A 199 -4.75 -11.63 8.25
CA CYS A 199 -5.67 -11.22 7.19
C CYS A 199 -5.49 -9.77 6.73
N CYS A 200 -4.40 -9.12 7.14
CA CYS A 200 -4.12 -7.73 6.77
C CYS A 200 -2.80 -7.63 5.99
N PRO A 201 -2.81 -7.05 4.79
CA PRO A 201 -1.60 -6.89 4.01
C PRO A 201 -0.48 -6.16 4.76
N THR A 202 0.75 -6.48 4.41
CA THR A 202 1.93 -5.75 4.84
C THR A 202 2.14 -4.50 4.00
N ALA A 203 2.94 -3.55 4.48
CA ALA A 203 3.38 -2.41 3.69
C ALA A 203 4.82 -2.03 4.08
N VAL A 204 5.65 -1.75 3.10
CA VAL A 204 7.07 -1.47 3.29
C VAL A 204 7.46 -0.12 2.71
N ALA A 205 8.37 0.59 3.38
CA ALA A 205 9.00 1.81 2.89
C ALA A 205 10.51 1.79 3.17
N LYS A 206 11.28 2.51 2.34
CA LYS A 206 12.71 2.72 2.54
C LYS A 206 12.93 4.06 3.22
N THR A 207 13.67 4.05 4.33
CA THR A 207 14.13 5.25 5.04
C THR A 207 15.64 5.43 4.83
N SER A 208 16.21 6.54 5.32
CA SER A 208 17.67 6.73 5.33
C SER A 208 18.40 5.70 6.19
N LYS A 209 17.72 5.09 7.18
CA LYS A 209 18.29 4.12 8.12
C LYS A 209 18.08 2.65 7.73
N GLY A 210 17.28 2.40 6.69
CA GLY A 210 16.95 1.06 6.21
C GLY A 210 15.48 0.87 5.89
N LEU A 211 14.96 -0.34 6.01
CA LEU A 211 13.55 -0.62 5.71
C LEU A 211 12.68 -0.40 6.94
N LEU A 212 11.49 0.12 6.71
CA LEU A 212 10.39 0.18 7.67
C LEU A 212 9.24 -0.68 7.15
N LEU A 213 8.85 -1.68 7.91
CA LEU A 213 7.76 -2.59 7.58
C LEU A 213 6.60 -2.35 8.54
N ALA A 214 5.43 -2.05 8.00
CA ALA A 214 4.19 -1.91 8.74
C ALA A 214 3.32 -3.15 8.56
N PHE A 215 2.69 -3.59 9.64
CA PHE A 215 1.80 -4.72 9.69
C PHE A 215 0.78 -4.54 10.81
N ARG A 216 -0.28 -5.34 10.80
CA ARG A 216 -1.21 -5.37 11.93
C ARG A 216 -0.74 -6.41 12.94
N ALA A 217 -0.50 -5.94 14.16
CA ALA A 217 -0.17 -6.82 15.29
C ALA A 217 -1.35 -7.68 15.70
N HIS A 218 -1.07 -8.73 16.44
CA HIS A 218 -2.05 -9.57 17.11
C HIS A 218 -1.55 -9.87 18.53
N THR A 219 -2.43 -9.74 19.51
CA THR A 219 -2.15 -10.14 20.89
C THR A 219 -3.09 -11.27 21.31
N LYS A 220 -2.79 -11.90 22.45
CA LYS A 220 -3.65 -12.94 23.02
C LYS A 220 -5.06 -12.46 23.39
N GLU A 221 -5.20 -11.15 23.59
CA GLU A 221 -6.46 -10.46 23.88
C GLU A 221 -7.14 -9.97 22.59
N ASP A 222 -6.72 -10.46 21.41
CA ASP A 222 -7.22 -10.03 20.10
C ASP A 222 -7.09 -8.52 19.84
N ILE A 223 -6.12 -7.83 20.47
CA ILE A 223 -5.81 -6.44 20.12
C ILE A 223 -5.01 -6.43 18.83
N ARG A 224 -5.54 -5.73 17.82
CA ARG A 224 -4.99 -5.70 16.45
C ARG A 224 -4.64 -4.28 16.00
N ASP A 225 -3.74 -3.63 16.73
CA ASP A 225 -3.23 -2.30 16.40
C ASP A 225 -2.13 -2.37 15.32
N ILE A 226 -1.89 -1.25 14.63
CA ILE A 226 -0.82 -1.17 13.63
C ILE A 226 0.54 -1.07 14.34
N ALA A 227 1.44 -1.96 13.95
CA ALA A 227 2.83 -1.99 14.36
C ALA A 227 3.78 -1.73 13.20
N VAL A 228 4.97 -1.25 13.51
CA VAL A 228 6.09 -1.15 12.59
C VAL A 228 7.31 -1.84 13.18
N THR A 229 8.14 -2.42 12.31
CA THR A 229 9.49 -2.89 12.64
C THR A 229 10.48 -2.33 11.62
N ARG A 230 11.73 -2.14 12.04
CA ARG A 230 12.76 -1.49 11.22
C ARG A 230 13.92 -2.44 11.01
N LEU A 231 14.39 -2.53 9.77
CA LEU A 231 15.62 -3.23 9.44
C LEU A 231 16.78 -2.22 9.43
N GLU A 232 17.59 -2.24 10.46
CA GLU A 232 18.76 -1.37 10.61
C GLU A 232 20.00 -2.22 10.82
N ASN A 233 21.05 -1.97 10.06
CA ASN A 233 22.31 -2.73 10.15
C ASN A 233 22.12 -4.26 10.08
N GLY A 234 21.19 -4.70 9.23
CA GLY A 234 20.89 -6.12 8.99
C GLY A 234 20.08 -6.81 10.09
N LYS A 235 19.52 -6.06 11.03
CA LYS A 235 18.69 -6.60 12.13
C LYS A 235 17.34 -5.94 12.21
N TRP A 236 16.29 -6.73 12.39
CA TRP A 236 14.94 -6.26 12.67
C TRP A 236 14.82 -5.79 14.12
N SER A 237 14.23 -4.62 14.31
CA SER A 237 13.94 -4.10 15.65
C SER A 237 12.74 -4.83 16.26
N THR A 238 12.60 -4.76 17.59
CA THR A 238 11.33 -5.13 18.23
C THR A 238 10.20 -4.27 17.63
N PRO A 239 9.06 -4.89 17.29
CA PRO A 239 7.91 -4.15 16.79
C PRO A 239 7.44 -3.05 17.73
N LYS A 240 7.03 -1.93 17.17
CA LYS A 240 6.49 -0.77 17.89
C LYS A 240 5.10 -0.44 17.40
N ILE A 241 4.14 -0.34 18.30
CA ILE A 241 2.78 0.13 17.97
C ILE A 241 2.86 1.61 17.58
N VAL A 242 2.27 1.97 16.44
CA VAL A 242 2.22 3.35 15.91
C VAL A 242 1.36 4.22 16.82
N ASN A 243 0.19 3.73 17.18
CA ASN A 243 -0.72 4.32 18.17
C ASN A 243 -1.52 3.21 18.85
N ALA A 244 -1.61 3.24 20.16
CA ALA A 244 -2.39 2.29 20.93
C ALA A 244 -3.89 2.64 20.81
N ASP A 245 -4.51 2.20 19.72
CA ASP A 245 -5.95 2.32 19.53
C ASP A 245 -6.72 1.36 20.45
N ASN A 246 -6.04 0.27 20.85
CA ASN A 246 -6.58 -0.86 21.61
C ASN A 246 -7.80 -1.46 20.91
N TRP A 247 -7.65 -1.71 19.61
CA TRP A 247 -8.73 -2.30 18.82
C TRP A 247 -8.80 -3.81 19.08
N GLU A 248 -9.65 -4.18 20.01
CA GLU A 248 -9.99 -5.56 20.28
C GLU A 248 -11.00 -6.05 19.24
N ILE A 249 -10.63 -7.08 18.48
CA ILE A 249 -11.47 -7.67 17.43
C ILE A 249 -11.10 -9.13 17.18
N ASN A 250 -12.01 -10.04 17.51
CA ASN A 250 -11.91 -11.45 17.15
C ASN A 250 -12.55 -11.70 15.79
N ALA A 251 -11.98 -11.08 14.75
CA ALA A 251 -12.39 -11.21 13.35
C ALA A 251 -11.27 -10.77 12.41
N CYS A 252 -11.46 -10.93 11.11
CA CYS A 252 -10.54 -10.47 10.07
C CYS A 252 -10.85 -9.03 9.64
N PRO A 253 -10.08 -8.02 10.08
CA PRO A 253 -10.31 -6.64 9.65
C PRO A 253 -10.04 -6.41 8.16
N THR A 254 -9.14 -7.20 7.56
CA THR A 254 -8.72 -7.10 6.16
C THR A 254 -8.26 -5.69 5.76
N ASN A 255 -7.64 -4.98 6.71
CA ASN A 255 -7.26 -3.58 6.58
C ASN A 255 -5.77 -3.38 6.89
N ALA A 256 -4.99 -3.18 5.83
CA ALA A 256 -3.57 -2.82 5.90
C ALA A 256 -3.37 -1.40 6.45
N ALA A 257 -2.15 -1.13 6.94
CA ALA A 257 -1.63 0.22 6.98
C ALA A 257 -1.04 0.60 5.62
N ALA A 258 -1.09 1.88 5.26
CA ALA A 258 -0.25 2.45 4.21
C ALA A 258 0.95 3.14 4.85
N VAL A 259 2.15 2.89 4.33
CA VAL A 259 3.38 3.53 4.78
C VAL A 259 4.13 4.15 3.61
N ARG A 260 4.66 5.36 3.79
CA ARG A 260 5.57 6.01 2.85
C ARG A 260 6.67 6.73 3.61
N ALA A 261 7.83 6.83 3.01
CA ALA A 261 8.97 7.52 3.61
C ALA A 261 9.72 8.33 2.57
N LYS A 262 10.26 9.46 3.02
CA LYS A 262 11.27 10.26 2.33
C LYS A 262 12.35 10.56 3.35
N ASP A 263 13.51 9.92 3.20
CA ASP A 263 14.59 9.94 4.19
C ASP A 263 14.09 9.47 5.58
N ASP A 264 14.23 10.30 6.62
CA ASP A 264 13.76 10.02 7.98
C ASP A 264 12.30 10.41 8.21
N HIS A 265 11.70 11.14 7.27
CA HIS A 265 10.30 11.53 7.34
C HIS A 265 9.41 10.39 6.86
N VAL A 266 8.58 9.88 7.74
CA VAL A 266 7.68 8.75 7.51
C VAL A 266 6.25 9.17 7.79
N ALA A 267 5.32 8.71 6.97
CA ALA A 267 3.90 8.77 7.23
C ALA A 267 3.32 7.34 7.27
N VAL A 268 2.46 7.09 8.24
CA VAL A 268 1.68 5.85 8.37
C VAL A 268 0.21 6.21 8.47
N ALA A 269 -0.64 5.62 7.64
CA ALA A 269 -2.08 5.80 7.69
C ALA A 269 -2.77 4.44 7.84
N TRP A 270 -3.87 4.40 8.60
CA TRP A 270 -4.54 3.14 8.91
C TRP A 270 -6.00 3.32 9.34
N PHE A 271 -6.72 2.26 9.17
CA PHE A 271 -8.08 2.10 9.69
C PHE A 271 -8.08 1.47 11.08
N THR A 272 -8.97 1.93 11.95
CA THR A 272 -9.31 1.28 13.21
C THR A 272 -10.81 1.32 13.47
N GLY A 273 -11.35 0.24 14.05
CA GLY A 273 -12.71 0.17 14.54
C GLY A 273 -12.81 0.26 16.07
N ALA A 274 -11.73 0.63 16.74
CA ALA A 274 -11.68 0.67 18.19
C ALA A 274 -12.81 1.49 18.80
N GLN A 275 -13.40 0.97 19.90
CA GLN A 275 -14.51 1.59 20.62
C GLN A 275 -15.82 1.72 19.78
N ASP A 276 -16.02 0.82 18.81
CA ASP A 276 -17.14 0.87 17.85
C ASP A 276 -17.22 2.20 17.07
N LYS A 277 -16.06 2.84 16.83
CA LYS A 277 -15.91 4.08 16.10
C LYS A 277 -14.99 3.88 14.90
N PRO A 278 -15.51 3.29 13.80
CA PRO A 278 -14.71 3.10 12.58
C PRO A 278 -14.16 4.44 12.08
N ARG A 279 -12.85 4.51 11.92
CA ARG A 279 -12.18 5.74 11.48
C ARG A 279 -10.90 5.45 10.74
N GLU A 280 -10.57 6.35 9.86
CA GLU A 280 -9.29 6.44 9.18
C GLU A 280 -8.45 7.51 9.83
N GLN A 281 -7.19 7.21 10.11
CA GLN A 281 -6.26 8.12 10.77
C GLN A 281 -4.82 7.91 10.29
N MET A 282 -3.95 8.88 10.58
CA MET A 282 -2.53 8.80 10.22
C MET A 282 -1.64 9.46 11.26
N ALA A 283 -0.37 9.10 11.25
CA ALA A 283 0.67 9.75 12.04
C ALA A 283 1.94 9.95 11.22
N PHE A 284 2.73 10.95 11.60
CA PHE A 284 4.07 11.19 11.06
C PHE A 284 5.15 10.76 12.05
N SER A 285 6.32 10.47 11.48
CA SER A 285 7.59 10.30 12.19
C SER A 285 8.66 11.12 11.49
N ASN A 286 9.60 11.70 12.24
CA ASN A 286 10.77 12.40 11.70
C ASN A 286 12.09 11.72 12.14
N ASP A 287 12.01 10.47 12.57
CA ASP A 287 13.15 9.71 13.09
C ASP A 287 13.19 8.28 12.52
N ALA A 288 12.74 8.14 11.24
CA ALA A 288 12.69 6.88 10.52
C ALA A 288 11.79 5.82 11.19
N GLY A 289 10.66 6.25 11.78
CA GLY A 289 9.68 5.36 12.42
C GLY A 289 10.04 4.96 13.85
N SER A 290 11.03 5.61 14.49
CA SER A 290 11.36 5.35 15.89
C SER A 290 10.32 5.91 16.85
N SER A 291 9.65 7.01 16.48
CA SER A 291 8.53 7.60 17.21
C SER A 291 7.51 8.21 16.24
N PHE A 292 6.28 8.37 16.70
CA PHE A 292 5.20 8.91 15.90
C PHE A 292 4.49 10.05 16.61
N THR A 293 3.96 11.01 15.82
CA THR A 293 3.09 12.06 16.31
C THR A 293 1.77 11.47 16.82
N LYS A 294 0.97 12.28 17.51
CA LYS A 294 -0.44 11.92 17.76
C LYS A 294 -1.17 11.77 16.42
N PRO A 295 -2.12 10.83 16.34
CA PRO A 295 -2.88 10.62 15.11
C PRO A 295 -3.66 11.84 14.67
N VAL A 296 -3.66 12.08 13.35
CA VAL A 296 -4.54 13.02 12.66
C VAL A 296 -5.72 12.24 12.08
N MET A 297 -6.93 12.69 12.39
CA MET A 297 -8.15 12.09 11.85
C MET A 297 -8.29 12.41 10.36
N LEU A 298 -8.53 11.39 9.55
CA LEU A 298 -8.73 11.52 8.10
C LEU A 298 -10.22 11.46 7.72
N SER A 299 -10.92 10.45 8.19
CA SER A 299 -12.34 10.25 7.87
C SER A 299 -13.24 11.25 8.59
N THR A 300 -14.38 11.52 7.96
CA THR A 300 -15.44 12.40 8.51
C THR A 300 -16.78 11.68 8.61
N GLY A 301 -16.85 10.44 8.14
CA GLY A 301 -18.06 9.63 8.08
C GLY A 301 -17.79 8.16 8.41
N HIS A 302 -18.49 7.27 7.75
CA HIS A 302 -18.42 5.83 7.97
C HIS A 302 -17.22 5.21 7.23
N ALA A 303 -16.02 5.37 7.79
CA ALA A 303 -14.80 4.77 7.24
C ALA A 303 -14.95 3.24 7.12
N PHE A 304 -14.49 2.71 6.01
CA PHE A 304 -14.41 1.29 5.73
C PHE A 304 -12.95 0.81 5.64
N GLY A 305 -12.02 1.75 5.58
CA GLY A 305 -10.60 1.47 5.45
C GLY A 305 -10.12 1.39 4.01
N TYR A 306 -9.29 0.40 3.71
CA TYR A 306 -8.61 0.19 2.43
C TYR A 306 -7.75 1.40 2.07
N THR A 307 -6.84 1.69 2.97
CA THR A 307 -5.99 2.87 2.96
C THR A 307 -4.90 2.78 1.90
N ALA A 308 -4.72 3.85 1.15
CA ALA A 308 -3.51 4.06 0.33
C ALA A 308 -2.94 5.45 0.55
N MET A 309 -1.64 5.63 0.29
CA MET A 309 -0.96 6.89 0.55
C MET A 309 0.16 7.15 -0.45
N ALA A 310 0.39 8.43 -0.74
CA ALA A 310 1.60 8.96 -1.35
C ALA A 310 2.12 10.12 -0.50
N LEU A 311 3.43 10.42 -0.56
CA LEU A 311 4.02 11.65 -0.04
C LEU A 311 4.23 12.61 -1.18
N ASP A 312 3.93 13.89 -0.98
CA ASP A 312 4.27 14.95 -1.92
C ASP A 312 5.66 15.56 -1.64
N GLU A 313 6.06 16.52 -2.47
CA GLU A 313 7.40 17.13 -2.40
C GLU A 313 7.67 17.82 -1.07
N ASP A 314 6.64 18.39 -0.44
CA ASP A 314 6.74 19.07 0.85
C ASP A 314 6.81 18.08 2.02
N GLY A 315 6.64 16.77 1.76
CA GLY A 315 6.48 15.74 2.80
C GLY A 315 5.06 15.66 3.36
N GLY A 316 4.10 16.35 2.76
CA GLY A 316 2.67 16.15 3.07
C GLY A 316 2.18 14.79 2.58
N ALA A 317 1.22 14.22 3.28
CA ALA A 317 0.62 12.95 2.90
C ALA A 317 -0.68 13.16 2.11
N ILE A 318 -0.78 12.49 0.96
CA ILE A 318 -2.02 12.34 0.19
C ILE A 318 -2.55 10.96 0.53
N VAL A 319 -3.69 10.88 1.19
CA VAL A 319 -4.25 9.61 1.69
C VAL A 319 -5.61 9.37 1.05
N SER A 320 -5.84 8.16 0.58
CA SER A 320 -7.15 7.71 0.11
C SER A 320 -7.65 6.54 0.94
N TRP A 321 -8.98 6.44 1.06
CA TRP A 321 -9.68 5.37 1.77
C TRP A 321 -11.08 5.18 1.18
N LEU A 322 -11.76 4.15 1.64
CA LEU A 322 -13.17 3.93 1.31
C LEU A 322 -14.07 4.33 2.48
N GLU A 323 -15.20 4.95 2.16
CA GLU A 323 -16.32 5.14 3.08
C GLU A 323 -17.58 4.47 2.53
N GLN A 324 -18.38 3.89 3.42
CA GLN A 324 -19.67 3.33 3.04
C GLN A 324 -20.73 4.41 2.95
N SER A 325 -21.58 4.31 1.92
CA SER A 325 -22.80 5.08 1.78
C SER A 325 -23.97 4.16 1.41
N PRO A 326 -25.24 4.63 1.53
CA PRO A 326 -26.40 3.85 1.08
C PRO A 326 -26.35 3.44 -0.39
N GLU A 327 -25.65 4.22 -1.22
CA GLU A 327 -25.52 3.98 -2.67
C GLU A 327 -24.32 3.09 -3.02
N GLY A 328 -23.46 2.75 -2.06
CA GLY A 328 -22.26 1.97 -2.25
C GLY A 328 -21.03 2.61 -1.60
N ALA A 329 -19.84 2.09 -1.91
CA ALA A 329 -18.60 2.64 -1.39
C ALA A 329 -18.18 3.90 -2.16
N LYS A 330 -17.63 4.88 -1.45
CA LYS A 330 -17.01 6.09 -1.99
C LYS A 330 -15.50 5.99 -1.86
N VAL A 331 -14.78 6.40 -2.88
CA VAL A 331 -13.33 6.58 -2.86
C VAL A 331 -13.03 8.02 -2.49
N LEU A 332 -12.41 8.23 -1.35
CA LEU A 332 -12.12 9.55 -0.80
C LEU A 332 -10.63 9.81 -0.77
N VAL A 333 -10.25 11.07 -0.90
CA VAL A 333 -8.86 11.53 -0.81
C VAL A 333 -8.79 12.77 0.07
N ARG A 334 -7.71 12.86 0.84
CA ARG A 334 -7.41 14.01 1.68
C ARG A 334 -5.90 14.25 1.73
N ARG A 335 -5.48 15.50 1.70
CA ARG A 335 -4.10 15.89 1.98
C ARG A 335 -3.94 16.27 3.44
N VAL A 336 -2.82 15.85 4.04
CA VAL A 336 -2.41 16.30 5.37
C VAL A 336 -1.03 16.92 5.26
N THR A 337 -0.86 18.13 5.76
CA THR A 337 0.46 18.80 5.74
C THR A 337 1.44 18.11 6.68
N PRO A 338 2.77 18.31 6.54
CA PRO A 338 3.76 17.77 7.49
C PRO A 338 3.54 18.21 8.94
N ALA A 339 2.87 19.35 9.14
CA ALA A 339 2.49 19.85 10.46
C ALA A 339 1.23 19.17 11.04
N GLY A 340 0.63 18.21 10.32
CA GLY A 340 -0.56 17.50 10.76
C GLY A 340 -1.89 18.25 10.51
N VAL A 341 -1.89 19.27 9.65
CA VAL A 341 -3.13 19.96 9.29
C VAL A 341 -3.82 19.22 8.15
N ALA A 342 -5.02 18.69 8.44
CA ALA A 342 -5.83 17.98 7.46
C ALA A 342 -6.63 18.94 6.58
N GLY A 343 -6.51 18.77 5.26
CA GLY A 343 -7.25 19.49 4.26
C GLY A 343 -8.70 19.01 4.09
N PRO A 344 -9.45 19.57 3.14
CA PRO A 344 -10.79 19.08 2.79
C PRO A 344 -10.76 17.64 2.28
N VAL A 345 -11.85 16.90 2.53
CA VAL A 345 -12.08 15.59 1.92
C VAL A 345 -12.63 15.78 0.52
N VAL A 346 -12.10 15.03 -0.44
CA VAL A 346 -12.52 15.04 -1.84
C VAL A 346 -13.02 13.65 -2.23
N GLU A 347 -14.25 13.55 -2.73
CA GLU A 347 -14.77 12.34 -3.35
C GLU A 347 -14.21 12.26 -4.78
N VAL A 348 -13.49 11.18 -5.10
CA VAL A 348 -12.85 10.98 -6.41
C VAL A 348 -13.52 9.90 -7.24
N GLY A 349 -14.29 9.03 -6.59
CA GLY A 349 -14.99 7.95 -7.27
C GLY A 349 -16.01 7.26 -6.39
N LYS A 350 -16.87 6.49 -7.06
CA LYS A 350 -17.86 5.62 -6.43
C LYS A 350 -17.70 4.21 -6.96
N GLY A 351 -18.01 3.25 -6.11
CA GLY A 351 -18.05 1.85 -6.47
C GLY A 351 -19.36 1.17 -6.09
N GLY A 352 -19.52 -0.07 -6.53
CA GLY A 352 -20.64 -0.91 -6.11
C GLY A 352 -20.57 -1.28 -4.62
N LYS A 353 -21.60 -1.99 -4.14
CA LYS A 353 -21.73 -2.38 -2.72
C LYS A 353 -20.63 -3.34 -2.23
N MET A 354 -19.89 -3.96 -3.11
CA MET A 354 -18.84 -4.95 -2.83
C MET A 354 -17.65 -4.77 -3.79
N ALA A 355 -16.45 -5.03 -3.31
CA ALA A 355 -15.24 -5.29 -4.11
C ALA A 355 -14.64 -4.12 -4.88
N LEU A 356 -14.45 -2.96 -4.26
CA LEU A 356 -13.58 -1.95 -4.86
C LEU A 356 -12.09 -2.28 -4.70
N GLY A 357 -11.74 -3.17 -3.77
CA GLY A 357 -10.35 -3.38 -3.39
C GLY A 357 -9.70 -2.10 -2.84
N TYR A 358 -8.41 -2.16 -2.57
CA TYR A 358 -7.66 -0.99 -2.15
C TYR A 358 -7.54 0.03 -3.28
N PRO A 359 -7.93 1.29 -3.09
CA PRO A 359 -7.47 2.34 -3.99
C PRO A 359 -5.95 2.41 -3.92
N LYS A 360 -5.31 2.86 -5.00
CA LYS A 360 -3.86 3.00 -5.08
C LYS A 360 -3.51 4.39 -5.55
N LEU A 361 -2.54 5.00 -4.88
CA LEU A 361 -2.05 6.34 -5.17
C LEU A 361 -0.64 6.31 -5.75
N PHE A 362 -0.44 7.10 -6.78
CA PHE A 362 0.84 7.47 -7.36
C PHE A 362 1.06 8.97 -7.17
N HIS A 363 2.28 9.37 -6.83
CA HIS A 363 2.70 10.76 -6.87
C HIS A 363 4.16 10.84 -7.28
N ASN A 364 4.46 11.70 -8.24
CA ASN A 364 5.82 12.06 -8.63
C ASN A 364 5.82 13.44 -9.31
N GLY A 365 6.51 14.40 -8.72
CA GLY A 365 6.52 15.79 -9.21
C GLY A 365 5.11 16.39 -9.23
N SER A 366 4.68 16.85 -10.40
CA SER A 366 3.34 17.43 -10.59
C SER A 366 2.22 16.39 -10.71
N ASP A 367 2.57 15.13 -10.98
CA ASP A 367 1.61 14.10 -11.31
C ASP A 367 1.11 13.39 -10.04
N THR A 368 -0.19 13.40 -9.85
CA THR A 368 -0.87 12.61 -8.82
C THR A 368 -1.99 11.82 -9.47
N PHE A 369 -1.92 10.50 -9.38
CA PHE A 369 -2.95 9.60 -9.92
C PHE A 369 -3.51 8.72 -8.83
N ILE A 370 -4.78 8.35 -9.00
CA ILE A 370 -5.45 7.35 -8.17
C ILE A 370 -6.10 6.31 -9.06
N ALA A 371 -6.04 5.03 -8.64
CA ALA A 371 -6.73 3.92 -9.27
C ALA A 371 -7.57 3.17 -8.24
N TRP A 372 -8.72 2.63 -8.67
CA TRP A 372 -9.57 1.78 -7.84
C TRP A 372 -10.34 0.78 -8.69
N GLY A 373 -10.78 -0.30 -8.09
CA GLY A 373 -11.64 -1.28 -8.73
C GLY A 373 -13.06 -0.75 -8.95
N SER A 374 -13.76 -1.29 -9.92
CA SER A 374 -15.19 -1.12 -10.09
C SER A 374 -15.82 -2.43 -10.57
N THR A 375 -17.14 -2.48 -10.67
CA THR A 375 -17.85 -3.68 -11.15
C THR A 375 -17.60 -3.99 -12.63
N LYS A 376 -17.05 -3.06 -13.39
CA LYS A 376 -16.85 -3.21 -14.84
C LYS A 376 -15.37 -3.34 -15.21
N GLN A 377 -14.55 -2.48 -14.67
CA GLN A 377 -13.11 -2.42 -14.92
C GLN A 377 -12.46 -1.48 -13.92
N VAL A 378 -11.15 -1.50 -13.84
CA VAL A 378 -10.38 -0.53 -13.07
C VAL A 378 -10.64 0.89 -13.55
N GLN A 379 -10.84 1.79 -12.59
CA GLN A 379 -10.99 3.23 -12.82
C GLN A 379 -9.74 3.97 -12.39
N THR A 380 -9.42 5.06 -13.06
CA THR A 380 -8.30 5.95 -12.73
C THR A 380 -8.70 7.41 -12.84
N ALA A 381 -8.10 8.24 -11.99
CA ALA A 381 -8.25 9.68 -12.04
C ALA A 381 -6.92 10.40 -11.81
N SER A 382 -6.78 11.57 -12.39
CA SER A 382 -5.75 12.55 -12.08
C SER A 382 -6.25 13.47 -10.98
N LEU A 383 -5.40 13.77 -10.00
CA LEU A 383 -5.65 14.70 -8.90
C LEU A 383 -4.78 15.94 -9.10
N THR A 384 -5.42 17.08 -9.36
CA THR A 384 -4.71 18.37 -9.50
C THR A 384 -4.91 19.18 -8.24
N LYS A 385 -3.81 19.67 -7.64
CA LYS A 385 -3.87 20.58 -6.49
C LYS A 385 -4.60 21.87 -6.89
N LYS A 386 -5.50 22.33 -6.02
CA LYS A 386 -6.08 23.68 -6.09
C LYS A 386 -5.41 24.55 -5.04
N ASP A 387 -4.99 25.70 -5.47
CA ASP A 387 -4.50 26.78 -4.61
C ASP A 387 -5.60 27.40 -3.74
#